data_8e1d41ce3eb42541865abf72b5b5968b
#
_entry.id   8e1d41ce3eb42541865abf72b5b5968b
#
_cell.length_a   1.000
_cell.length_b   1.000
_cell.length_c   1.000
_cell.angle_alpha   90.00
_cell.angle_beta   90.00
_cell.angle_gamma   90.00
#
_symmetry.space_group_name_H-M   'P 1'
#
loop_
_entity.id
_entity.type
_entity.pdbx_description
1 polymer ?
#
loop_
_entity_poly.entity_id
_entity_poly.type
_entity_poly.pdbx_seq_one_letter_code
_entity_poly.pdbx_strand_id
1 'polypeptide(L)'
;VLSLNVDFKLNLKRSLFATELSELVKRELYGKCAVIGGGIYGITTATKLRTIGYEVDLFEKENGILQAASGINQYRVHRGYHYPRSLDTIKSCKNNESSFLKYYNQSIINGDVEHYYSISKEDSLTTPENYLKVLDEAKLEWDIVEALPNCDLTIKVKEKLYDPNVLKNICKKRIYGNGINL
;
A
#
# COMPACT_ATOMS: atom_id res chain seq x y z
N VAL A 1 10.37 51.01 -6.68
CA VAL A 1 10.15 49.75 -7.46
C VAL A 1 11.42 48.88 -7.48
N LEU A 2 12.63 49.45 -7.41
CA LEU A 2 13.93 48.74 -7.41
C LEU A 2 14.27 48.06 -6.06
N SER A 3 13.82 48.60 -4.92
CA SER A 3 14.10 48.05 -3.59
C SER A 3 13.36 46.72 -3.31
N LEU A 4 12.12 46.59 -3.73
CA LEU A 4 11.31 45.38 -3.56
C LEU A 4 11.89 44.13 -4.28
N ASN A 5 12.60 44.34 -5.39
CA ASN A 5 13.16 43.27 -6.20
C ASN A 5 14.47 42.70 -5.61
N VAL A 6 15.22 43.52 -4.84
CA VAL A 6 16.47 43.09 -4.18
C VAL A 6 16.14 42.27 -2.92
N ASP A 7 15.18 42.70 -2.11
CA ASP A 7 14.76 41.98 -0.90
C ASP A 7 14.09 40.64 -1.22
N PHE A 8 13.31 40.57 -2.28
CA PHE A 8 12.72 39.33 -2.76
C PHE A 8 13.80 38.32 -3.21
N LYS A 9 14.79 38.77 -4.00
CA LYS A 9 15.93 37.91 -4.44
C LYS A 9 16.81 37.48 -3.29
N LEU A 10 17.05 38.35 -2.29
CA LEU A 10 17.81 37.99 -1.08
C LEU A 10 17.06 36.97 -0.21
N ASN A 11 15.76 37.11 -0.04
CA ASN A 11 14.93 36.16 0.72
C ASN A 11 14.83 34.81 0.01
N LEU A 12 14.72 34.78 -1.33
CA LEU A 12 14.74 33.54 -2.11
C LEU A 12 16.09 32.84 -1.99
N LYS A 13 17.22 33.55 -2.09
CA LYS A 13 18.56 32.98 -1.91
C LYS A 13 18.77 32.45 -0.48
N ARG A 14 18.31 33.16 0.55
CA ARG A 14 18.36 32.68 1.94
C ARG A 14 17.52 31.45 2.17
N SER A 15 16.33 31.37 1.57
CA SER A 15 15.45 30.19 1.63
C SER A 15 16.08 29.00 0.94
N LEU A 16 16.64 29.15 -0.26
CA LEU A 16 17.34 28.09 -0.98
C LEU A 16 18.58 27.60 -0.21
N PHE A 17 19.40 28.52 0.31
CA PHE A 17 20.58 28.16 1.10
C PHE A 17 20.21 27.45 2.40
N ALA A 18 19.15 27.86 3.07
CA ALA A 18 18.66 27.18 4.28
C ALA A 18 18.15 25.78 3.97
N THR A 19 17.52 25.58 2.81
CA THR A 19 17.05 24.27 2.34
C THR A 19 18.24 23.36 2.00
N GLU A 20 19.24 23.86 1.26
CA GLU A 20 20.47 23.11 0.93
C GLU A 20 21.25 22.73 2.19
N LEU A 21 21.40 23.65 3.14
CA LEU A 21 22.08 23.39 4.41
C LEU A 21 21.33 22.34 5.24
N SER A 22 19.98 22.41 5.26
CA SER A 22 19.13 21.43 5.93
C SER A 22 19.28 20.02 5.32
N GLU A 23 19.38 19.93 4.00
CA GLU A 23 19.60 18.66 3.31
C GLU A 23 21.02 18.09 3.57
N LEU A 24 22.04 18.95 3.58
CA LEU A 24 23.41 18.56 3.92
C LEU A 24 23.52 18.02 5.35
N VAL A 25 22.91 18.72 6.31
CA VAL A 25 22.88 18.29 7.71
C VAL A 25 22.14 16.97 7.86
N LYS A 26 21.04 16.75 7.14
CA LYS A 26 20.34 15.46 7.14
C LYS A 26 21.19 14.33 6.60
N ARG A 27 21.94 14.56 5.51
CA ARG A 27 22.87 13.57 4.92
C ARG A 27 23.97 13.15 5.88
N GLU A 28 24.55 14.11 6.60
CA GLU A 28 25.58 13.81 7.61
C GLU A 28 25.04 13.08 8.83
N LEU A 29 23.79 13.38 9.25
CA LEU A 29 23.17 12.77 10.44
C LEU A 29 22.67 11.35 10.21
N TYR A 30 22.10 11.05 9.03
CA TYR A 30 21.38 9.79 8.79
C TYR A 30 22.08 8.86 7.82
N GLY A 31 22.99 9.37 6.96
CA GLY A 31 23.73 8.55 6.00
C GLY A 31 22.89 8.07 4.81
N LYS A 32 23.37 7.00 4.17
CA LYS A 32 22.83 6.46 2.94
C LYS A 32 22.25 5.06 3.16
N CYS A 33 21.06 4.78 2.58
CA CYS A 33 20.39 3.48 2.64
C CYS A 33 20.16 2.90 1.25
N ALA A 34 20.35 1.59 1.11
CA ALA A 34 19.91 0.81 -0.04
C ALA A 34 18.61 0.07 0.32
N VAL A 35 17.59 0.19 -0.53
CA VAL A 35 16.35 -0.58 -0.43
C VAL A 35 16.28 -1.50 -1.63
N ILE A 36 16.11 -2.81 -1.41
CA ILE A 36 16.08 -3.82 -2.46
C ILE A 36 14.63 -4.22 -2.72
N GLY A 37 14.20 -4.04 -3.97
CA GLY A 37 12.87 -4.40 -4.48
C GLY A 37 11.93 -3.20 -4.64
N GLY A 38 11.48 -2.94 -5.86
CA GLY A 38 10.53 -1.88 -6.25
C GLY A 38 9.05 -2.31 -6.12
N GLY A 39 8.73 -3.26 -5.24
CA GLY A 39 7.36 -3.57 -4.84
C GLY A 39 6.79 -2.52 -3.88
N ILE A 40 5.51 -2.66 -3.52
CA ILE A 40 4.82 -1.68 -2.67
C ILE A 40 5.51 -1.49 -1.29
N TYR A 41 6.05 -2.56 -0.72
CA TYR A 41 6.77 -2.48 0.56
C TYR A 41 8.10 -1.72 0.43
N GLY A 42 8.90 -2.03 -0.60
CA GLY A 42 10.17 -1.34 -0.84
C GLY A 42 9.97 0.15 -1.09
N ILE A 43 9.01 0.51 -1.94
CA ILE A 43 8.69 1.92 -2.24
C ILE A 43 8.20 2.65 -0.99
N THR A 44 7.33 2.01 -0.18
CA THR A 44 6.84 2.61 1.06
C THR A 44 7.98 2.82 2.06
N THR A 45 8.87 1.83 2.19
CA THR A 45 10.05 1.89 3.06
C THR A 45 11.02 2.97 2.61
N ALA A 46 11.37 3.00 1.31
CA ALA A 46 12.24 4.01 0.72
C ALA A 46 11.70 5.44 0.95
N THR A 47 10.40 5.62 0.72
CA THR A 47 9.72 6.90 0.96
C THR A 47 9.80 7.32 2.43
N LYS A 48 9.57 6.39 3.35
CA LYS A 48 9.67 6.66 4.80
C LYS A 48 11.10 7.00 5.23
N LEU A 49 12.08 6.22 4.79
CA LEU A 49 13.48 6.48 5.08
C LEU A 49 13.90 7.87 4.57
N ARG A 50 13.47 8.22 3.36
CA ARG A 50 13.72 9.56 2.80
C ARG A 50 13.06 10.67 3.63
N THR A 51 11.84 10.45 4.11
CA THR A 51 11.11 11.42 4.95
C THR A 51 11.82 11.69 6.28
N ILE A 52 12.49 10.70 6.87
CA ILE A 52 13.24 10.87 8.12
C ILE A 52 14.68 11.32 7.90
N GLY A 53 15.14 11.51 6.65
CA GLY A 53 16.39 12.19 6.33
C GLY A 53 17.48 11.35 5.67
N TYR A 54 17.29 10.04 5.47
CA TYR A 54 18.25 9.22 4.74
C TYR A 54 18.34 9.60 3.26
N GLU A 55 19.54 9.50 2.69
CA GLU A 55 19.70 9.38 1.24
C GLU A 55 19.34 7.93 0.85
N VAL A 56 18.47 7.73 -0.15
CA VAL A 56 17.94 6.40 -0.45
C VAL A 56 18.14 6.04 -1.91
N ASP A 57 18.81 4.91 -2.14
CA ASP A 57 18.84 4.22 -3.42
C ASP A 57 17.87 3.02 -3.36
N LEU A 58 16.94 2.97 -4.30
CA LEU A 58 15.99 1.87 -4.47
C LEU A 58 16.41 1.03 -5.67
N PHE A 59 16.69 -0.25 -5.44
CA PHE A 59 17.11 -1.18 -6.48
C PHE A 59 15.94 -2.09 -6.87
N GLU A 60 15.64 -2.17 -8.16
CA GLU A 60 14.65 -3.07 -8.73
C GLU A 60 15.30 -3.86 -9.88
N LYS A 61 15.11 -5.18 -9.89
CA LYS A 61 15.70 -6.06 -10.93
C LYS A 61 14.93 -6.04 -12.24
N GLU A 62 13.64 -5.70 -12.19
CA GLU A 62 12.76 -5.63 -13.35
C GLU A 62 12.85 -4.25 -14.03
N ASN A 63 12.35 -4.15 -15.25
CA ASN A 63 12.35 -2.89 -16.01
C ASN A 63 11.42 -1.81 -15.47
N GLY A 64 10.85 -2.00 -14.28
CA GLY A 64 9.96 -1.04 -13.63
C GLY A 64 9.41 -1.54 -12.32
N ILE A 65 8.80 -0.62 -11.58
CA ILE A 65 8.22 -0.90 -10.28
C ILE A 65 6.92 -1.69 -10.35
N LEU A 66 6.60 -2.41 -9.26
CA LEU A 66 5.34 -3.15 -9.05
C LEU A 66 5.09 -4.25 -10.09
N GLN A 67 6.13 -4.92 -10.59
CA GLN A 67 5.97 -5.96 -11.62
C GLN A 67 5.82 -7.40 -11.06
N ALA A 68 6.11 -7.60 -9.77
CA ALA A 68 5.90 -8.88 -9.09
C ALA A 68 4.54 -8.90 -8.35
N ALA A 69 4.46 -9.52 -7.17
CA ALA A 69 3.23 -9.71 -6.40
C ALA A 69 2.36 -8.46 -6.25
N SER A 70 2.95 -7.27 -6.20
CA SER A 70 2.21 -6.00 -6.11
C SER A 70 1.50 -5.59 -7.42
N GLY A 71 1.85 -6.20 -8.55
CA GLY A 71 1.29 -5.86 -9.86
C GLY A 71 0.46 -6.97 -10.51
N ILE A 72 0.46 -8.19 -9.94
CA ILE A 72 -0.20 -9.37 -10.50
C ILE A 72 -1.16 -10.04 -9.52
N ASN A 73 -1.70 -9.29 -8.57
CA ASN A 73 -2.68 -9.77 -7.60
C ASN A 73 -4.13 -9.43 -8.03
N GLN A 74 -5.08 -9.71 -7.17
CA GLN A 74 -6.50 -9.44 -7.42
C GLN A 74 -6.91 -7.97 -7.17
N TYR A 75 -5.98 -7.09 -6.88
CA TYR A 75 -6.18 -5.66 -6.62
C TYR A 75 -7.16 -5.35 -5.49
N ARG A 76 -7.27 -6.25 -4.53
CA ARG A 76 -8.11 -6.09 -3.33
C ARG A 76 -7.29 -5.53 -2.17
N VAL A 77 -7.91 -4.69 -1.38
CA VAL A 77 -7.41 -4.33 -0.05
C VAL A 77 -7.90 -5.42 0.90
N HIS A 78 -7.11 -6.50 1.01
CA HIS A 78 -7.51 -7.70 1.72
C HIS A 78 -7.79 -7.47 3.20
N ARG A 79 -8.98 -7.86 3.64
CA ARG A 79 -9.36 -7.90 5.05
C ARG A 79 -9.15 -9.28 5.69
N GLY A 80 -8.70 -10.26 4.91
CA GLY A 80 -8.33 -11.58 5.40
C GLY A 80 -9.34 -12.68 5.10
N TYR A 81 -10.41 -12.44 4.37
CA TYR A 81 -11.46 -13.43 4.08
C TYR A 81 -10.95 -14.72 3.42
N HIS A 82 -9.84 -14.68 2.70
CA HIS A 82 -9.28 -15.88 2.06
C HIS A 82 -8.26 -16.65 2.92
N TYR A 83 -8.19 -16.34 4.23
CA TYR A 83 -7.36 -17.08 5.18
C TYR A 83 -8.18 -17.86 6.22
N PRO A 84 -9.06 -18.79 5.80
CA PRO A 84 -10.04 -19.43 6.69
C PRO A 84 -9.43 -20.25 7.84
N ARG A 85 -8.12 -20.51 7.80
CA ARG A 85 -7.40 -21.34 8.78
C ARG A 85 -6.43 -20.56 9.66
N SER A 86 -6.40 -19.24 9.56
CA SER A 86 -5.43 -18.40 10.29
C SER A 86 -6.08 -17.12 10.81
N LEU A 87 -6.62 -17.17 12.01
CA LEU A 87 -7.20 -16.02 12.69
C LEU A 87 -6.21 -14.86 12.84
N ASP A 88 -4.94 -15.17 13.13
CA ASP A 88 -3.90 -14.13 13.27
C ASP A 88 -3.62 -13.41 11.96
N THR A 89 -3.62 -14.15 10.84
CA THR A 89 -3.47 -13.55 9.51
C THR A 89 -4.66 -12.65 9.18
N ILE A 90 -5.89 -13.11 9.47
CA ILE A 90 -7.11 -12.29 9.27
C ILE A 90 -7.02 -11.00 10.09
N LYS A 91 -6.72 -11.10 11.39
CA LYS A 91 -6.56 -9.94 12.27
C LYS A 91 -5.47 -8.99 11.77
N SER A 92 -4.35 -9.53 11.32
CA SER A 92 -3.26 -8.72 10.75
C SER A 92 -3.71 -7.97 9.49
N CYS A 93 -4.38 -8.62 8.55
CA CYS A 93 -4.91 -7.98 7.35
C CYS A 93 -5.89 -6.86 7.70
N LYS A 94 -6.88 -7.13 8.56
CA LYS A 94 -7.87 -6.17 9.02
C LYS A 94 -7.23 -4.94 9.68
N ASN A 95 -6.28 -5.15 10.58
CA ASN A 95 -5.60 -4.08 11.29
C ASN A 95 -4.73 -3.21 10.38
N ASN A 96 -4.17 -3.79 9.31
CA ASN A 96 -3.32 -3.09 8.36
C ASN A 96 -4.08 -2.40 7.21
N GLU A 97 -5.39 -2.64 7.05
CA GLU A 97 -6.22 -1.94 6.06
C GLU A 97 -6.11 -0.42 6.18
N SER A 98 -6.23 0.10 7.40
CA SER A 98 -6.15 1.54 7.67
C SER A 98 -4.80 2.14 7.27
N SER A 99 -3.72 1.39 7.46
CA SER A 99 -2.38 1.81 7.04
C SER A 99 -2.27 1.90 5.52
N PHE A 100 -2.79 0.91 4.79
CA PHE A 100 -2.83 0.96 3.32
C PHE A 100 -3.65 2.17 2.84
N LEU A 101 -4.84 2.37 3.37
CA LEU A 101 -5.71 3.48 3.02
C LEU A 101 -5.06 4.84 3.31
N LYS A 102 -4.36 4.97 4.43
CA LYS A 102 -3.62 6.21 4.76
C LYS A 102 -2.60 6.59 3.68
N TYR A 103 -1.92 5.61 3.10
CA TYR A 103 -0.87 5.87 2.10
C TYR A 103 -1.39 5.88 0.66
N TYR A 104 -2.43 5.12 0.34
CA TYR A 104 -2.82 4.80 -1.03
C TYR A 104 -4.30 4.98 -1.33
N ASN A 105 -5.05 5.72 -0.50
CA ASN A 105 -6.49 5.93 -0.68
C ASN A 105 -6.88 6.48 -2.07
N GLN A 106 -6.01 7.28 -2.68
CA GLN A 106 -6.25 7.81 -4.03
C GLN A 106 -6.31 6.72 -5.11
N SER A 107 -5.81 5.52 -4.83
CA SER A 107 -5.92 4.38 -5.73
C SER A 107 -7.20 3.58 -5.54
N ILE A 108 -7.97 3.84 -4.49
CA ILE A 108 -9.19 3.10 -4.21
C ILE A 108 -10.25 3.42 -5.26
N ILE A 109 -10.82 2.36 -5.82
CA ILE A 109 -11.94 2.47 -6.74
C ILE A 109 -13.20 2.79 -5.93
N ASN A 110 -13.84 3.91 -6.24
CA ASN A 110 -15.13 4.27 -5.66
C ASN A 110 -16.23 3.52 -6.41
N GLY A 111 -17.06 2.80 -5.69
CA GLY A 111 -18.19 2.06 -6.24
C GLY A 111 -18.54 0.85 -5.37
N ASP A 112 -19.77 0.39 -5.47
CA ASP A 112 -20.24 -0.82 -4.80
C ASP A 112 -19.82 -2.04 -5.62
N VAL A 113 -18.57 -2.47 -5.45
CA VAL A 113 -18.10 -3.72 -6.03
C VAL A 113 -18.40 -4.85 -5.05
N GLU A 114 -19.17 -5.82 -5.51
CA GLU A 114 -19.52 -6.98 -4.72
C GLU A 114 -18.39 -8.02 -4.78
N HIS A 115 -18.02 -8.52 -3.63
CA HIS A 115 -17.03 -9.58 -3.50
C HIS A 115 -17.65 -10.82 -2.88
N TYR A 116 -17.29 -11.96 -3.43
CA TYR A 116 -17.80 -13.24 -2.98
C TYR A 116 -16.65 -14.17 -2.64
N TYR A 117 -16.84 -14.91 -1.56
CA TYR A 117 -15.97 -16.02 -1.15
C TYR A 117 -16.81 -17.27 -0.99
N SER A 118 -16.30 -18.39 -1.48
CA SER A 118 -17.04 -19.65 -1.48
C SER A 118 -16.18 -20.76 -0.93
N ILE A 119 -16.83 -21.73 -0.28
CA ILE A 119 -16.23 -23.00 0.14
C ILE A 119 -16.65 -24.06 -0.86
N SER A 120 -15.69 -24.67 -1.52
CA SER A 120 -15.94 -25.76 -2.49
C SER A 120 -16.48 -27.00 -1.79
N LYS A 121 -17.35 -27.74 -2.48
CA LYS A 121 -17.82 -29.06 -2.05
C LYS A 121 -16.72 -30.10 -2.02
N GLU A 122 -15.76 -29.96 -2.93
CA GLU A 122 -14.67 -30.92 -3.10
C GLU A 122 -13.34 -30.26 -2.73
N ASP A 123 -12.45 -31.02 -2.12
CA ASP A 123 -11.06 -30.66 -1.80
C ASP A 123 -10.88 -29.42 -0.93
N SER A 124 -11.93 -28.93 -0.26
CA SER A 124 -11.81 -27.82 0.68
C SER A 124 -11.15 -28.27 1.98
N LEU A 125 -10.12 -27.53 2.41
CA LEU A 125 -9.42 -27.78 3.68
C LEU A 125 -10.12 -27.13 4.89
N THR A 126 -11.30 -26.55 4.70
CA THR A 126 -12.14 -25.98 5.76
C THR A 126 -13.60 -26.26 5.48
N THR A 127 -14.41 -26.36 6.54
CA THR A 127 -15.87 -26.48 6.42
C THR A 127 -16.55 -25.13 6.44
N PRO A 128 -17.78 -24.99 5.93
CA PRO A 128 -18.57 -23.77 6.05
C PRO A 128 -18.64 -23.23 7.49
N GLU A 129 -18.91 -24.11 8.47
CA GLU A 129 -19.06 -23.74 9.88
C GLU A 129 -17.75 -23.20 10.46
N ASN A 130 -16.63 -23.87 10.18
CA ASN A 130 -15.31 -23.40 10.63
C ASN A 130 -14.93 -22.08 9.99
N TYR A 131 -15.28 -21.88 8.71
CA TYR A 131 -15.01 -20.63 8.02
C TYR A 131 -15.80 -19.48 8.65
N LEU A 132 -17.11 -19.62 8.81
CA LEU A 132 -17.95 -18.58 9.41
C LEU A 132 -17.50 -18.29 10.85
N LYS A 133 -17.21 -19.33 11.64
CA LYS A 133 -16.70 -19.17 13.00
C LYS A 133 -15.44 -18.30 13.08
N VAL A 134 -14.46 -18.52 12.21
CA VAL A 134 -13.22 -17.75 12.23
C VAL A 134 -13.43 -16.30 11.77
N LEU A 135 -14.38 -16.05 10.85
CA LEU A 135 -14.75 -14.70 10.45
C LEU A 135 -15.43 -13.94 11.58
N ASP A 136 -16.31 -14.59 12.34
CA ASP A 136 -16.96 -14.02 13.51
C ASP A 136 -15.96 -13.69 14.62
N GLU A 137 -15.03 -14.61 14.92
CA GLU A 137 -13.94 -14.37 15.88
C GLU A 137 -13.06 -13.19 15.46
N ALA A 138 -12.86 -12.98 14.15
CA ALA A 138 -12.15 -11.83 13.58
C ALA A 138 -13.00 -10.57 13.52
N LYS A 139 -14.31 -10.67 13.81
CA LYS A 139 -15.30 -9.58 13.67
C LYS A 139 -15.30 -9.01 12.25
N LEU A 140 -15.30 -9.86 11.24
CA LEU A 140 -15.50 -9.51 9.85
C LEU A 140 -16.98 -9.60 9.49
N GLU A 141 -17.46 -8.65 8.69
CA GLU A 141 -18.84 -8.61 8.21
C GLU A 141 -19.00 -9.49 6.98
N TRP A 142 -20.04 -10.29 6.95
CA TRP A 142 -20.38 -11.16 5.82
C TRP A 142 -21.90 -11.40 5.76
N ASP A 143 -22.41 -11.66 4.58
CA ASP A 143 -23.79 -12.08 4.34
C ASP A 143 -23.79 -13.41 3.58
N ILE A 144 -24.58 -14.40 4.04
CA ILE A 144 -24.79 -15.63 3.27
C ILE A 144 -25.66 -15.31 2.05
N VAL A 145 -25.26 -15.80 0.90
CA VAL A 145 -26.01 -15.68 -0.34
C VAL A 145 -26.20 -17.06 -0.95
N GLU A 146 -26.95 -17.16 -2.05
CA GLU A 146 -27.11 -18.42 -2.79
C GLU A 146 -25.73 -18.99 -3.16
N ALA A 147 -25.54 -20.26 -2.86
CA ALA A 147 -24.26 -20.91 -3.10
C ALA A 147 -23.98 -21.03 -4.60
N LEU A 148 -22.78 -20.68 -5.00
CA LEU A 148 -22.32 -20.89 -6.37
C LEU A 148 -22.27 -22.38 -6.72
N PRO A 149 -22.36 -22.75 -8.01
CA PRO A 149 -22.26 -24.15 -8.45
C PRO A 149 -21.01 -24.82 -7.85
N ASN A 150 -21.15 -26.04 -7.37
CA ASN A 150 -20.10 -26.83 -6.70
C ASN A 150 -19.54 -26.22 -5.42
N CYS A 151 -20.27 -25.33 -4.75
CA CYS A 151 -19.91 -24.78 -3.45
C CYS A 151 -20.96 -25.15 -2.39
N ASP A 152 -20.49 -25.39 -1.16
CA ASP A 152 -21.33 -25.62 0.02
C ASP A 152 -21.76 -24.31 0.70
N LEU A 153 -20.96 -23.26 0.49
CA LEU A 153 -21.20 -21.94 1.05
C LEU A 153 -20.72 -20.89 0.06
N THR A 154 -21.50 -19.83 -0.07
CA THR A 154 -21.05 -18.55 -0.65
C THR A 154 -21.44 -17.42 0.26
N ILE A 155 -20.50 -16.54 0.55
CA ILE A 155 -20.72 -15.31 1.30
C ILE A 155 -20.38 -14.11 0.45
N LYS A 156 -21.17 -13.05 0.63
CA LYS A 156 -20.92 -11.72 0.11
C LYS A 156 -20.18 -10.90 1.18
N VAL A 157 -19.16 -10.18 0.80
CA VAL A 157 -18.30 -9.43 1.73
C VAL A 157 -18.02 -8.03 1.21
N LYS A 158 -17.56 -7.16 2.10
CA LYS A 158 -17.16 -5.79 1.80
C LYS A 158 -15.64 -5.68 1.82
N GLU A 159 -15.02 -5.76 0.66
CA GLU A 159 -13.61 -5.41 0.46
C GLU A 159 -13.50 -4.26 -0.53
N LYS A 160 -12.43 -3.48 -0.41
CA LYS A 160 -12.15 -2.40 -1.36
C LYS A 160 -11.25 -2.91 -2.49
N LEU A 161 -11.45 -2.38 -3.68
CA LEU A 161 -10.53 -2.54 -4.79
C LEU A 161 -9.64 -1.31 -4.93
N TYR A 162 -8.46 -1.49 -5.47
CA TYR A 162 -7.63 -0.40 -5.93
C TYR A 162 -7.28 -0.52 -7.41
N ASP A 163 -7.14 0.62 -8.08
CA ASP A 163 -6.67 0.69 -9.46
C ASP A 163 -5.14 0.54 -9.48
N PRO A 164 -4.59 -0.52 -10.11
CA PRO A 164 -3.15 -0.76 -10.14
C PRO A 164 -2.38 0.32 -10.91
N ASN A 165 -2.98 0.96 -11.91
CA ASN A 165 -2.34 2.02 -12.67
C ASN A 165 -2.25 3.31 -11.85
N VAL A 166 -3.32 3.66 -11.12
CA VAL A 166 -3.31 4.79 -10.20
C VAL A 166 -2.32 4.53 -9.07
N LEU A 167 -2.30 3.33 -8.49
CA LEU A 167 -1.33 2.94 -7.47
C LEU A 167 0.11 3.09 -7.99
N LYS A 168 0.39 2.59 -9.20
CA LYS A 168 1.71 2.71 -9.84
C LYS A 168 2.12 4.16 -10.04
N ASN A 169 1.19 5.02 -10.45
CA ASN A 169 1.45 6.45 -10.62
C ASN A 169 1.74 7.15 -9.29
N ILE A 170 1.03 6.80 -8.21
CA ILE A 170 1.32 7.30 -6.85
C ILE A 170 2.73 6.90 -6.44
N CYS A 171 3.11 5.64 -6.64
CA CYS A 171 4.43 5.12 -6.32
C CYS A 171 5.54 5.86 -7.10
N LYS A 172 5.37 6.05 -8.41
CA LYS A 172 6.30 6.83 -9.24
C LYS A 172 6.46 8.26 -8.72
N LYS A 173 5.35 8.95 -8.47
CA LYS A 173 5.38 10.32 -7.91
C LYS A 173 6.14 10.38 -6.59
N ARG A 174 6.02 9.39 -5.73
CA ARG A 174 6.75 9.32 -4.46
C ARG A 174 8.23 9.11 -4.64
N ILE A 175 8.64 8.23 -5.54
CA ILE A 175 10.06 7.99 -5.85
C ILE A 175 10.69 9.30 -6.34
N TYR A 176 10.15 9.88 -7.40
CA TYR A 176 10.74 11.07 -8.01
C TYR A 176 10.57 12.33 -7.15
N GLY A 177 9.40 12.53 -6.54
CA GLY A 177 9.11 13.69 -5.70
C GLY A 177 9.90 13.74 -4.40
N ASN A 178 10.42 12.60 -3.92
CA ASN A 178 11.30 12.53 -2.75
C ASN A 178 12.79 12.42 -3.11
N GLY A 179 13.16 12.48 -4.39
CA GLY A 179 14.55 12.34 -4.82
C GLY A 179 15.15 10.98 -4.44
N ILE A 180 14.37 9.90 -4.58
CA ILE A 180 14.84 8.53 -4.42
C ILE A 180 15.46 8.10 -5.75
N ASN A 181 16.68 7.62 -5.74
CA ASN A 181 17.35 7.07 -6.91
C ASN A 181 16.79 5.65 -7.18
N LEU A 182 16.37 5.39 -8.42
CA LEU A 182 15.86 4.09 -8.87
C LEU A 182 16.75 3.56 -10.00
#